data_47d96b3dcc6c0e55165608bb2b429cd7
#
_entry.id   47d96b3dcc6c0e55165608bb2b429cd7
#
_cell.length_a   1.000
_cell.length_b   1.000
_cell.length_c   1.000
_cell.angle_alpha   90.00
_cell.angle_beta   90.00
_cell.angle_gamma   90.00
#
_symmetry.space_group_name_H-M   'P 1'
#
loop_
_entity.id
_entity.type
_entity.pdbx_description
1 polymer ?
#
loop_
_entity_poly.entity_id
_entity_poly.type
_entity_poly.pdbx_seq_one_letter_code
_entity_poly.pdbx_strand_id
1 'polypeptide(L)'
;MKMKPIYIILIVLVFSCTKNYIPLSSTCVDNIDFLQSSSVHPKGDTLQHILDEYISLGVPGATMLLADQNGIWIGSSGFADIKRGIVMQPCHILKPGSVAKMIIGNLIWQLQEDGLLNINDFIGDYIPEVAAAITNGDRITI
;
A
#
# COMPACT_ATOMS: atom_id res chain seq x y z
N MET A 1 28.40 45.05 -3.25
CA MET A 1 27.01 45.05 -2.74
C MET A 1 26.87 43.90 -1.78
N LYS A 2 26.82 44.12 -0.45
CA LYS A 2 26.72 43.03 0.54
C LYS A 2 25.25 42.59 0.61
N MET A 3 24.94 41.38 0.13
CA MET A 3 23.61 40.77 0.28
C MET A 3 23.31 40.61 1.77
N LYS A 4 22.14 41.10 2.20
CA LYS A 4 21.71 40.98 3.59
C LYS A 4 21.45 39.48 3.91
N PRO A 5 21.82 38.98 5.11
CA PRO A 5 21.70 37.57 5.48
C PRO A 5 20.27 37.00 5.37
N ILE A 6 19.27 37.85 5.40
CA ILE A 6 17.85 37.47 5.29
C ILE A 6 17.52 36.85 3.92
N TYR A 7 18.19 37.23 2.84
CA TYR A 7 17.97 36.65 1.52
C TYR A 7 18.59 35.27 1.36
N ILE A 8 19.65 34.97 2.10
CA ILE A 8 20.30 33.67 2.10
C ILE A 8 19.41 32.64 2.82
N ILE A 9 18.75 33.03 3.92
CA ILE A 9 17.80 32.19 4.65
C ILE A 9 16.56 31.87 3.79
N LEU A 10 16.07 32.85 3.01
CA LEU A 10 14.92 32.64 2.13
C LEU A 10 15.22 31.67 0.96
N ILE A 11 16.45 31.72 0.42
CA ILE A 11 16.88 30.81 -0.66
C ILE A 11 17.03 29.38 -0.17
N VAL A 12 17.51 29.16 1.05
CA VAL A 12 17.67 27.82 1.64
C VAL A 12 16.32 27.14 1.90
N LEU A 13 15.28 27.91 2.24
CA LEU A 13 13.92 27.35 2.47
C LEU A 13 13.22 26.89 1.20
N VAL A 14 13.60 27.39 0.02
CA VAL A 14 12.97 26.97 -1.25
C VAL A 14 13.52 25.64 -1.79
N PHE A 15 14.71 25.20 -1.34
CA PHE A 15 15.33 23.96 -1.78
C PHE A 15 15.00 22.72 -0.90
N SER A 16 14.20 22.87 0.15
CA SER A 16 13.96 21.81 1.14
C SER A 16 12.83 20.83 0.81
N CYS A 17 12.22 20.89 -0.38
CA CYS A 17 11.24 19.89 -0.82
C CYS A 17 11.78 19.05 -1.98
N THR A 18 12.82 18.26 -1.74
CA THR A 18 13.08 17.11 -2.60
C THR A 18 12.11 16.00 -2.23
N LYS A 19 11.03 15.85 -3.02
CA LYS A 19 10.27 14.60 -3.00
C LYS A 19 11.23 13.47 -3.34
N ASN A 20 11.60 12.66 -2.35
CA ASN A 20 12.28 11.40 -2.60
C ASN A 20 11.33 10.52 -3.41
N TYR A 21 11.51 10.56 -4.72
CA TYR A 21 10.74 9.76 -5.65
C TYR A 21 11.36 8.36 -5.68
N ILE A 22 10.65 7.36 -5.18
CA ILE A 22 11.05 5.97 -5.36
C ILE A 22 10.71 5.63 -6.82
N PRO A 23 11.71 5.39 -7.69
CA PRO A 23 11.43 5.03 -9.07
C PRO A 23 10.69 3.68 -9.09
N LEU A 24 9.51 3.66 -9.71
CA LEU A 24 8.86 2.40 -10.06
C LEU A 24 9.76 1.66 -11.06
N SER A 25 10.18 0.45 -10.70
CA SER A 25 10.88 -0.41 -11.64
C SER A 25 9.93 -0.78 -12.78
N SER A 26 10.41 -0.74 -14.02
CA SER A 26 9.67 -1.22 -15.18
C SER A 26 9.73 -2.75 -15.32
N THR A 27 10.57 -3.41 -14.53
CA THR A 27 10.79 -4.85 -14.55
C THR A 27 10.68 -5.44 -13.16
N CYS A 28 10.06 -6.60 -13.05
CA CYS A 28 10.06 -7.39 -11.83
C CYS A 28 11.47 -7.90 -11.51
N VAL A 29 11.84 -7.92 -10.22
CA VAL A 29 13.04 -8.61 -9.77
C VAL A 29 12.73 -10.11 -9.79
N ASP A 30 13.57 -10.90 -10.45
CA ASP A 30 13.33 -12.32 -10.80
C ASP A 30 13.24 -13.30 -9.63
N ASN A 31 13.19 -12.83 -8.39
CA ASN A 31 13.34 -13.67 -7.18
C ASN A 31 12.04 -13.95 -6.40
N ILE A 32 10.88 -13.88 -7.04
CA ILE A 32 9.64 -14.27 -6.37
C ILE A 32 9.14 -15.56 -7.02
N ASP A 33 9.57 -16.70 -6.49
CA ASP A 33 9.28 -18.04 -7.03
C ASP A 33 7.79 -18.32 -7.24
N PHE A 34 6.91 -17.73 -6.43
CA PHE A 34 5.48 -17.91 -6.60
C PHE A 34 4.90 -17.19 -7.83
N LEU A 35 5.60 -16.21 -8.40
CA LEU A 35 5.17 -15.55 -9.64
C LEU A 35 5.39 -16.41 -10.89
N GLN A 36 6.23 -17.44 -10.80
CA GLN A 36 6.50 -18.36 -11.93
C GLN A 36 5.43 -19.43 -12.10
N SER A 37 4.58 -19.65 -11.10
CA SER A 37 3.58 -20.71 -11.09
C SER A 37 2.31 -20.41 -11.91
N SER A 38 2.17 -19.22 -12.46
CA SER A 38 0.89 -18.68 -12.93
C SER A 38 0.43 -19.13 -14.33
N SER A 39 1.28 -19.82 -15.11
CA SER A 39 0.96 -20.06 -16.53
C SER A 39 0.08 -21.28 -16.80
N VAL A 40 -0.31 -22.07 -15.80
CA VAL A 40 -0.99 -23.37 -15.99
C VAL A 40 -2.31 -23.49 -15.23
N HIS A 41 -2.78 -22.45 -14.55
CA HIS A 41 -4.03 -22.54 -13.80
C HIS A 41 -5.24 -22.64 -14.74
N PRO A 42 -6.18 -23.60 -14.55
CA PRO A 42 -7.30 -23.83 -15.49
C PRO A 42 -8.21 -22.62 -15.72
N LYS A 43 -8.25 -21.68 -14.75
CA LYS A 43 -9.03 -20.44 -14.84
C LYS A 43 -8.20 -19.25 -15.36
N GLY A 44 -6.93 -19.43 -15.70
CA GLY A 44 -6.01 -18.33 -16.00
C GLY A 44 -6.52 -17.41 -17.09
N ASP A 45 -6.94 -17.95 -18.23
CA ASP A 45 -7.47 -17.15 -19.35
C ASP A 45 -8.73 -16.38 -18.96
N THR A 46 -9.64 -17.02 -18.22
CA THR A 46 -10.87 -16.34 -17.75
C THR A 46 -10.56 -15.20 -16.79
N LEU A 47 -9.63 -15.39 -15.87
CA LEU A 47 -9.22 -14.38 -14.91
C LEU A 47 -8.50 -13.21 -15.59
N GLN A 48 -7.65 -13.50 -16.58
CA GLN A 48 -7.00 -12.47 -17.37
C GLN A 48 -8.04 -11.66 -18.16
N HIS A 49 -9.00 -12.33 -18.77
CA HIS A 49 -10.09 -11.64 -19.49
C HIS A 49 -10.89 -10.70 -18.57
N ILE A 50 -11.17 -11.13 -17.33
CA ILE A 50 -11.84 -10.28 -16.34
C ILE A 50 -11.00 -9.04 -16.04
N LEU A 51 -9.69 -9.18 -15.82
CA LEU A 51 -8.80 -8.05 -15.59
C LEU A 51 -8.85 -7.06 -16.76
N ASP A 52 -8.73 -7.56 -18.00
CA ASP A 52 -8.70 -6.75 -19.21
C ASP A 52 -10.03 -6.01 -19.42
N GLU A 53 -11.14 -6.66 -19.08
CA GLU A 53 -12.46 -6.03 -19.12
C GLU A 53 -12.53 -4.82 -18.16
N TYR A 54 -12.10 -4.97 -16.89
CA TYR A 54 -12.10 -3.86 -15.94
C TYR A 54 -11.16 -2.72 -16.37
N ILE A 55 -10.03 -3.03 -16.99
CA ILE A 55 -9.15 -1.99 -17.56
C ILE A 55 -9.87 -1.24 -18.68
N SER A 56 -10.61 -1.94 -19.55
CA SER A 56 -11.39 -1.31 -20.62
C SER A 56 -12.50 -0.39 -20.08
N LEU A 57 -13.00 -0.66 -18.89
CA LEU A 57 -13.99 0.17 -18.17
C LEU A 57 -13.35 1.37 -17.45
N GLY A 58 -12.03 1.56 -17.54
CA GLY A 58 -11.32 2.73 -17.03
C GLY A 58 -10.55 2.53 -15.72
N VAL A 59 -10.40 1.29 -15.24
CA VAL A 59 -9.47 0.99 -14.13
C VAL A 59 -8.04 1.21 -14.63
N PRO A 60 -7.22 2.03 -13.98
CA PRO A 60 -5.89 2.38 -14.50
C PRO A 60 -4.94 1.18 -14.62
N GLY A 61 -4.99 0.29 -13.66
CA GLY A 61 -4.20 -0.93 -13.63
C GLY A 61 -4.59 -1.79 -12.43
N ALA A 62 -4.48 -3.09 -12.58
CA ALA A 62 -4.86 -4.05 -11.56
C ALA A 62 -3.94 -5.27 -11.57
N THR A 63 -3.80 -5.88 -10.40
CA THR A 63 -3.17 -7.18 -10.20
C THR A 63 -4.14 -8.06 -9.44
N MET A 64 -4.25 -9.33 -9.83
CA MET A 64 -5.10 -10.32 -9.19
C MET A 64 -4.29 -11.58 -8.90
N LEU A 65 -4.52 -12.14 -7.72
CA LEU A 65 -4.01 -13.46 -7.32
C LEU A 65 -5.19 -14.37 -7.00
N LEU A 66 -5.18 -15.57 -7.54
CA LEU A 66 -6.04 -16.67 -7.14
C LEU A 66 -5.17 -17.82 -6.65
N ALA A 67 -5.49 -18.37 -5.48
CA ALA A 67 -4.88 -19.60 -4.97
C ALA A 67 -6.01 -20.57 -4.60
N ASP A 68 -6.02 -21.74 -5.22
CA ASP A 68 -6.96 -22.82 -4.92
C ASP A 68 -6.27 -24.19 -5.05
N GLN A 69 -7.05 -25.28 -4.99
CA GLN A 69 -6.54 -26.63 -5.11
C GLN A 69 -5.85 -26.95 -6.46
N ASN A 70 -6.05 -26.13 -7.48
CA ASN A 70 -5.42 -26.29 -8.80
C ASN A 70 -4.10 -25.51 -8.90
N GLY A 71 -3.71 -24.79 -7.85
CA GLY A 71 -2.49 -24.01 -7.81
C GLY A 71 -2.71 -22.50 -7.61
N ILE A 72 -1.71 -21.75 -7.99
CA ILE A 72 -1.73 -20.27 -7.88
C ILE A 72 -1.71 -19.68 -9.28
N TRP A 73 -2.59 -18.71 -9.50
CA TRP A 73 -2.54 -17.84 -10.67
C TRP A 73 -2.35 -16.39 -10.23
N ILE A 74 -1.48 -15.68 -10.94
CA ILE A 74 -1.30 -14.23 -10.77
C ILE A 74 -1.32 -13.60 -12.15
N GLY A 75 -2.14 -12.57 -12.32
CA GLY A 75 -2.19 -11.77 -13.53
C GLY A 75 -2.22 -10.29 -13.23
N SER A 76 -1.90 -9.51 -14.24
CA SER A 76 -1.99 -8.05 -14.19
C SER A 76 -2.43 -7.49 -15.52
N SER A 77 -3.03 -6.29 -15.49
CA SER A 77 -3.43 -5.56 -16.69
C SER A 77 -3.39 -4.06 -16.44
N GLY A 78 -3.28 -3.26 -17.51
CA GLY A 78 -3.22 -1.80 -17.46
C GLY A 78 -1.85 -1.25 -17.08
N PHE A 79 -1.82 -0.13 -16.37
CA PHE A 79 -0.61 0.62 -16.06
C PHE A 79 -0.39 0.80 -14.56
N ALA A 80 0.85 0.64 -14.11
CA ALA A 80 1.32 1.03 -12.78
C ALA A 80 1.53 2.55 -12.70
N ASP A 81 1.90 3.17 -13.82
CA ASP A 81 2.01 4.63 -13.96
C ASP A 81 1.60 5.04 -15.37
N ILE A 82 0.41 5.63 -15.48
CA ILE A 82 -0.13 6.09 -16.76
C ILE A 82 0.74 7.17 -17.37
N LYS A 83 1.22 8.14 -16.57
CA LYS A 83 1.98 9.28 -17.07
C LYS A 83 3.31 8.86 -17.70
N ARG A 84 3.94 7.82 -17.16
CA ARG A 84 5.21 7.29 -17.65
C ARG A 84 5.05 6.09 -18.59
N GLY A 85 3.81 5.62 -18.81
CA GLY A 85 3.54 4.43 -19.64
C GLY A 85 4.09 3.13 -19.05
N ILE A 86 4.26 3.05 -17.71
CA ILE A 86 4.77 1.84 -17.06
C ILE A 86 3.62 0.84 -16.95
N VAL A 87 3.73 -0.27 -17.67
CA VAL A 87 2.74 -1.35 -17.66
C VAL A 87 2.70 -2.01 -16.28
N MET A 88 1.51 -2.34 -15.80
CA MET A 88 1.31 -3.05 -14.54
C MET A 88 1.90 -4.45 -14.61
N GLN A 89 2.62 -4.83 -13.56
CA GLN A 89 3.19 -6.17 -13.41
C GLN A 89 2.83 -6.76 -12.04
N PRO A 90 2.75 -8.09 -11.92
CA PRO A 90 2.37 -8.74 -10.64
C PRO A 90 3.27 -8.41 -9.47
N CYS A 91 4.52 -8.05 -9.72
CA CYS A 91 5.52 -7.71 -8.69
C CYS A 91 5.46 -6.25 -8.21
N HIS A 92 4.65 -5.39 -8.83
CA HIS A 92 4.57 -4.01 -8.39
C HIS A 92 3.96 -3.91 -6.99
N ILE A 93 4.65 -3.14 -6.14
CA ILE A 93 4.19 -2.89 -4.77
C ILE A 93 3.07 -1.85 -4.81
N LEU A 94 1.92 -2.22 -4.28
CA LEU A 94 0.75 -1.37 -4.17
C LEU A 94 0.53 -0.94 -2.71
N LYS A 95 0.00 0.27 -2.53
CA LYS A 95 -0.44 0.71 -1.22
C LYS A 95 -1.74 -0.03 -0.86
N PRO A 96 -1.79 -0.76 0.26
CA PRO A 96 -2.94 -1.61 0.59
C PRO A 96 -4.20 -0.80 0.97
N GLY A 97 -4.06 0.50 1.22
CA GLY A 97 -5.17 1.33 1.65
C GLY A 97 -5.85 0.74 2.90
N SER A 98 -7.18 0.66 2.88
CA SER A 98 -7.96 0.15 4.01
C SER A 98 -7.78 -1.35 4.29
N VAL A 99 -7.16 -2.12 3.41
CA VAL A 99 -6.81 -3.52 3.69
C VAL A 99 -5.83 -3.62 4.87
N ALA A 100 -5.01 -2.59 5.08
CA ALA A 100 -4.13 -2.50 6.26
C ALA A 100 -4.88 -2.62 7.59
N LYS A 101 -6.16 -2.21 7.66
CA LYS A 101 -6.98 -2.32 8.88
C LYS A 101 -7.16 -3.76 9.34
N MET A 102 -7.25 -4.70 8.40
CA MET A 102 -7.35 -6.15 8.74
C MET A 102 -6.08 -6.64 9.43
N ILE A 103 -4.91 -6.17 8.97
CA ILE A 103 -3.61 -6.53 9.56
C ILE A 103 -3.50 -5.92 10.96
N ILE A 104 -3.87 -4.64 11.09
CA ILE A 104 -3.85 -3.93 12.38
C ILE A 104 -4.82 -4.59 13.36
N GLY A 105 -6.03 -4.92 12.93
CA GLY A 105 -7.01 -5.61 13.77
C GLY A 105 -6.48 -6.95 14.30
N ASN A 106 -5.85 -7.75 13.43
CA ASN A 106 -5.21 -9.00 13.85
C ASN A 106 -4.10 -8.78 14.88
N LEU A 107 -3.26 -7.76 14.70
CA LEU A 107 -2.21 -7.42 15.66
C LEU A 107 -2.79 -7.02 17.03
N ILE A 108 -3.87 -6.25 17.05
CA ILE A 108 -4.56 -5.86 18.28
C ILE A 108 -5.09 -7.12 19.01
N TRP A 109 -5.70 -8.06 18.27
CA TRP A 109 -6.15 -9.33 18.87
C TRP A 109 -5.00 -10.16 19.45
N GLN A 110 -3.86 -10.26 18.75
CA GLN A 110 -2.67 -10.94 19.26
C GLN A 110 -2.14 -10.28 20.54
N LEU A 111 -2.07 -8.94 20.58
CA LEU A 111 -1.66 -8.20 21.77
C LEU A 111 -2.61 -8.44 22.95
N GLN A 112 -3.91 -8.57 22.69
CA GLN A 112 -4.86 -8.95 23.74
C GLN A 112 -4.65 -10.38 24.23
N GLU A 113 -4.43 -11.34 23.33
CA GLU A 113 -4.14 -12.74 23.71
C GLU A 113 -2.87 -12.85 24.55
N ASP A 114 -1.86 -12.01 24.23
CA ASP A 114 -0.60 -11.91 24.98
C ASP A 114 -0.74 -11.14 26.30
N GLY A 115 -1.92 -10.58 26.58
CA GLY A 115 -2.19 -9.80 27.81
C GLY A 115 -1.50 -8.43 27.86
N LEU A 116 -1.06 -7.91 26.69
CA LEU A 116 -0.38 -6.62 26.57
C LEU A 116 -1.35 -5.44 26.45
N LEU A 117 -2.59 -5.70 26.07
CA LEU A 117 -3.69 -4.72 26.06
C LEU A 117 -5.04 -5.44 26.25
N ASN A 118 -6.10 -4.65 26.51
CA ASN A 118 -7.47 -5.13 26.51
C ASN A 118 -8.30 -4.24 25.57
N ILE A 119 -9.02 -4.85 24.64
CA ILE A 119 -9.85 -4.12 23.64
C ILE A 119 -10.97 -3.26 24.28
N ASN A 120 -11.30 -3.49 25.56
CA ASN A 120 -12.25 -2.67 26.30
C ASN A 120 -11.60 -1.48 27.02
N ASP A 121 -10.27 -1.40 27.06
CA ASP A 121 -9.55 -0.27 27.62
C ASP A 121 -9.65 0.96 26.72
N PHE A 122 -9.49 2.14 27.29
CA PHE A 122 -9.51 3.36 26.50
C PHE A 122 -8.20 3.56 25.74
N ILE A 123 -8.27 4.10 24.52
CA ILE A 123 -7.08 4.40 23.72
C ILE A 123 -6.12 5.34 24.46
N GLY A 124 -6.66 6.20 25.35
CA GLY A 124 -5.86 7.11 26.17
C GLY A 124 -4.92 6.43 27.15
N ASP A 125 -5.19 5.17 27.51
CA ASP A 125 -4.32 4.40 28.40
C ASP A 125 -3.02 3.98 27.71
N TYR A 126 -3.02 3.90 26.39
CA TYR A 126 -1.89 3.46 25.57
C TYR A 126 -1.25 4.58 24.75
N ILE A 127 -2.06 5.49 24.20
CA ILE A 127 -1.61 6.61 23.34
C ILE A 127 -2.32 7.93 23.73
N PRO A 128 -2.02 8.46 24.92
CA PRO A 128 -2.73 9.62 25.48
C PRO A 128 -2.64 10.87 24.61
N GLU A 129 -1.53 11.09 23.91
CA GLU A 129 -1.36 12.21 22.99
C GLU A 129 -2.33 12.15 21.79
N VAL A 130 -2.65 10.96 21.30
CA VAL A 130 -3.63 10.78 20.22
C VAL A 130 -5.03 10.95 20.75
N ALA A 131 -5.34 10.37 21.92
CA ALA A 131 -6.65 10.54 22.57
C ALA A 131 -6.95 12.03 22.83
N ALA A 132 -5.98 12.78 23.32
CA ALA A 132 -6.14 14.22 23.57
C ALA A 132 -6.39 15.05 22.30
N ALA A 133 -5.93 14.58 21.13
CA ALA A 133 -6.13 15.25 19.85
C ALA A 133 -7.50 14.97 19.20
N ILE A 134 -8.26 14.03 19.71
CA ILE A 134 -9.55 13.59 19.16
C ILE A 134 -10.69 14.04 20.07
N THR A 135 -11.76 14.57 19.50
CA THR A 135 -12.96 14.93 20.28
C THR A 135 -13.54 13.68 20.96
N ASN A 136 -13.70 13.74 22.29
CA ASN A 136 -14.09 12.60 23.14
C ASN A 136 -13.14 11.39 23.06
N GLY A 137 -11.86 11.60 22.73
CA GLY A 137 -10.86 10.54 22.64
C GLY A 137 -10.64 9.78 23.95
N ASP A 138 -10.91 10.41 25.10
CA ASP A 138 -10.94 9.82 26.44
C ASP A 138 -12.01 8.72 26.62
N ARG A 139 -12.97 8.62 25.71
CA ARG A 139 -14.10 7.68 25.75
C ARG A 139 -14.06 6.63 24.63
N ILE A 140 -13.05 6.66 23.79
CA ILE A 140 -12.87 5.70 22.69
C ILE A 140 -12.11 4.50 23.23
N THR A 141 -12.66 3.31 23.07
CA THR A 141 -11.99 2.04 23.36
C THR A 141 -11.17 1.58 22.15
N ILE A 142 -10.30 0.62 22.36
CA ILE A 142 -9.47 0.01 21.30
C ILE A 142 -10.32 -0.80 20.34
#